data_b26d6bc7614bc899e9a5e4a9402a429b
#
_entry.id   b26d6bc7614bc899e9a5e4a9402a429b
#
_cell.length_a   1.000
_cell.length_b   1.000
_cell.length_c   1.000
_cell.angle_alpha   90.00
_cell.angle_beta   90.00
_cell.angle_gamma   90.00
#
_symmetry.space_group_name_H-M   'P 1'
#
loop_
_entity.id
_entity.type
_entity.pdbx_description
1 polymer ?
#
loop_
_entity_poly.entity_id
_entity_poly.type
_entity_poly.pdbx_seq_one_letter_code
_entity_poly.pdbx_strand_id
1 'polypeptide(L)'
;GANHATHLYNAMPPFSHRAPGVIGAAHDSAHCMVELITDGVHIHPSVVRTTFDMFGDDRVVLISDSMRATGMPDGEYTLGGQAVQVRGNRATLVEGGALAGSVTNLADCMRVAVKEMQIPLESAVAAATMNPAKSVGLYDKYGSITEGKVGNVVLLREDLSLKAVIQNGRVVRWEE
;
A
#
# COMPACT_ATOMS: atom_id res chain seq x y z
N GLY A 1 4.80 3.94 22.50
CA GLY A 1 4.15 4.99 21.93
C GLY A 1 3.90 4.97 20.43
N ALA A 2 4.82 4.52 19.56
CA ALA A 2 4.56 4.44 18.12
C ALA A 2 3.57 3.31 17.83
N ASN A 3 2.56 3.61 17.00
CA ASN A 3 1.51 2.66 16.65
C ASN A 3 1.48 2.32 15.15
N HIS A 4 2.44 2.85 14.38
CA HIS A 4 2.49 2.71 12.92
C HIS A 4 3.93 2.70 12.44
N ALA A 5 4.29 1.73 11.57
CA ALA A 5 5.57 1.66 10.89
C ALA A 5 5.36 1.94 9.39
N THR A 6 5.77 3.13 8.94
CA THR A 6 5.61 3.62 7.58
C THR A 6 6.49 2.83 6.60
N HIS A 7 5.95 2.47 5.43
CA HIS A 7 6.63 1.78 4.31
C HIS A 7 7.68 0.75 4.77
N LEU A 8 7.24 -0.24 5.56
CA LEU A 8 8.10 -1.25 6.18
C LEU A 8 9.18 -1.77 5.22
N TYR A 9 10.38 -1.99 5.70
CA TYR A 9 11.61 -2.34 4.99
C TYR A 9 12.28 -1.18 4.23
N ASN A 10 11.52 -0.25 3.67
CA ASN A 10 12.06 0.82 2.85
C ASN A 10 12.68 1.91 3.72
N ALA A 11 13.88 2.37 3.35
CA ALA A 11 14.68 3.31 4.14
C ALA A 11 14.94 2.88 5.61
N MET A 12 14.90 1.57 5.88
CA MET A 12 15.17 0.97 7.18
C MET A 12 16.43 0.12 7.15
N PRO A 13 17.15 -0.06 8.29
CA PRO A 13 18.14 -1.11 8.41
C PRO A 13 17.55 -2.50 8.13
N PRO A 14 18.32 -3.44 7.55
CA PRO A 14 17.82 -4.78 7.25
C PRO A 14 17.33 -5.52 8.50
N PHE A 15 16.25 -6.32 8.34
CA PHE A 15 15.80 -7.25 9.36
C PHE A 15 16.83 -8.37 9.54
N SER A 16 17.58 -8.35 10.63
CA SER A 16 18.64 -9.31 10.90
C SER A 16 18.33 -10.11 12.16
N HIS A 17 18.74 -11.40 12.18
CA HIS A 17 18.53 -12.30 13.31
C HIS A 17 19.22 -11.89 14.62
N ARG A 18 20.17 -10.96 14.59
CA ARG A 18 20.84 -10.39 15.76
C ARG A 18 20.55 -8.91 15.98
N ALA A 19 19.96 -8.24 14.96
CA ALA A 19 19.60 -6.84 15.02
C ALA A 19 18.27 -6.65 14.24
N PRO A 20 17.11 -7.00 14.85
CA PRO A 20 15.83 -7.03 14.17
C PRO A 20 15.29 -5.64 13.82
N GLY A 21 15.84 -4.58 14.42
CA GLY A 21 15.51 -3.20 14.10
C GLY A 21 14.04 -2.85 14.26
N VAL A 22 13.57 -1.91 13.44
CA VAL A 22 12.17 -1.43 13.46
C VAL A 22 11.18 -2.55 13.16
N ILE A 23 11.54 -3.48 12.28
CA ILE A 23 10.66 -4.58 11.86
C ILE A 23 10.36 -5.51 13.04
N GLY A 24 11.40 -5.94 13.78
CA GLY A 24 11.21 -6.77 14.96
C GLY A 24 10.48 -6.03 16.09
N ALA A 25 10.82 -4.75 16.31
CA ALA A 25 10.14 -3.94 17.32
C ALA A 25 8.65 -3.73 17.00
N ALA A 26 8.29 -3.55 15.73
CA ALA A 26 6.90 -3.46 15.30
C ALA A 26 6.16 -4.79 15.47
N HIS A 27 6.83 -5.92 15.20
CA HIS A 27 6.26 -7.25 15.42
C HIS A 27 5.94 -7.49 16.90
N ASP A 28 6.88 -7.21 17.79
CA ASP A 28 6.72 -7.38 19.23
C ASP A 28 5.70 -6.42 19.87
N SER A 29 5.35 -5.35 19.15
CA SER A 29 4.36 -4.36 19.59
C SER A 29 2.99 -4.67 18.98
N ALA A 30 2.15 -5.44 19.68
CA ALA A 30 0.86 -5.95 19.17
C ALA A 30 -0.10 -4.85 18.66
N HIS A 31 0.06 -3.60 19.10
CA HIS A 31 -0.73 -2.45 18.66
C HIS A 31 -0.14 -1.72 17.44
N CYS A 32 1.04 -2.12 16.97
CA CYS A 32 1.70 -1.45 15.85
C CYS A 32 1.22 -2.04 14.52
N MET A 33 0.67 -1.20 13.67
CA MET A 33 0.34 -1.53 12.28
C MET A 33 1.54 -1.26 11.37
N VAL A 34 1.63 -1.96 10.24
CA VAL A 34 2.75 -1.86 9.31
C VAL A 34 2.25 -1.59 7.90
N GLU A 35 2.88 -0.63 7.23
CA GLU A 35 2.55 -0.28 5.85
C GLU A 35 3.42 -1.05 4.86
N LEU A 36 2.82 -1.57 3.78
CA LEU A 36 3.52 -2.25 2.69
C LEU A 36 3.23 -1.58 1.35
N ILE A 37 4.27 -1.37 0.56
CA ILE A 37 4.17 -0.97 -0.85
C ILE A 37 4.22 -2.24 -1.69
N THR A 38 3.07 -2.68 -2.21
CA THR A 38 2.92 -3.94 -2.96
C THR A 38 2.83 -3.71 -4.47
N ASP A 39 3.69 -2.86 -5.00
CA ASP A 39 3.72 -2.47 -6.43
C ASP A 39 4.55 -3.41 -7.33
N GLY A 40 5.13 -4.48 -6.76
CA GLY A 40 6.02 -5.41 -7.47
C GLY A 40 7.45 -4.89 -7.67
N VAL A 41 7.77 -3.70 -7.16
CA VAL A 41 9.09 -3.06 -7.29
C VAL A 41 9.80 -2.94 -5.95
N HIS A 42 9.11 -2.49 -4.91
CA HIS A 42 9.70 -2.16 -3.61
C HIS A 42 10.02 -3.39 -2.77
N ILE A 43 9.13 -4.39 -2.78
CA ILE A 43 9.22 -5.55 -1.88
C ILE A 43 9.04 -6.84 -2.69
N HIS A 44 9.92 -7.80 -2.46
CA HIS A 44 9.83 -9.12 -3.10
C HIS A 44 8.55 -9.86 -2.61
N PRO A 45 7.82 -10.58 -3.49
CA PRO A 45 6.57 -11.27 -3.13
C PRO A 45 6.68 -12.20 -1.90
N SER A 46 7.80 -12.92 -1.74
CA SER A 46 8.01 -13.78 -0.55
C SER A 46 8.08 -12.97 0.74
N VAL A 47 8.67 -11.77 0.70
CA VAL A 47 8.76 -10.89 1.88
C VAL A 47 7.38 -10.36 2.24
N VAL A 48 6.56 -10.01 1.24
CA VAL A 48 5.17 -9.58 1.48
C VAL A 48 4.37 -10.70 2.15
N ARG A 49 4.41 -11.93 1.63
CA ARG A 49 3.74 -13.08 2.26
C ARG A 49 4.20 -13.31 3.70
N THR A 50 5.52 -13.37 3.90
CA THR A 50 6.09 -13.52 5.25
C THR A 50 5.64 -12.41 6.20
N THR A 51 5.45 -11.18 5.69
CA THR A 51 4.97 -10.07 6.52
C THR A 51 3.51 -10.27 6.94
N PHE A 52 2.64 -10.75 6.04
CA PHE A 52 1.28 -11.13 6.43
C PHE A 52 1.27 -12.27 7.46
N ASP A 53 2.14 -13.28 7.30
CA ASP A 53 2.29 -14.37 8.29
C ASP A 53 2.77 -13.86 9.66
N MET A 54 3.69 -12.89 9.67
CA MET A 54 4.26 -12.33 10.91
C MET A 54 3.28 -11.40 11.65
N PHE A 55 2.57 -10.54 10.92
CA PHE A 55 1.75 -9.48 11.50
C PHE A 55 0.26 -9.81 11.57
N GLY A 56 -0.19 -10.81 10.80
CA GLY A 56 -1.61 -11.11 10.64
C GLY A 56 -2.33 -10.12 9.71
N ASP A 57 -3.52 -10.51 9.27
CA ASP A 57 -4.32 -9.75 8.31
C ASP A 57 -4.84 -8.41 8.85
N ASP A 58 -4.89 -8.25 10.17
CA ASP A 58 -5.46 -7.09 10.85
C ASP A 58 -4.46 -5.96 11.14
N ARG A 59 -3.15 -6.24 10.98
CA ARG A 59 -2.08 -5.27 11.25
C ARG A 59 -1.35 -4.77 10.00
N VAL A 60 -1.61 -5.36 8.84
CA VAL A 60 -1.02 -4.92 7.57
C VAL A 60 -1.89 -3.86 6.92
N VAL A 61 -1.27 -2.79 6.44
CA VAL A 61 -1.88 -1.70 5.67
C VAL A 61 -1.18 -1.62 4.32
N LEU A 62 -1.94 -1.69 3.22
CA LEU A 62 -1.37 -1.42 1.90
C LEU A 62 -1.34 0.09 1.65
N ILE A 63 -0.20 0.54 1.14
CA ILE A 63 0.01 1.92 0.69
C ILE A 63 0.62 1.91 -0.70
N SER A 64 0.45 3.00 -1.43
CA SER A 64 1.11 3.21 -2.72
C SER A 64 2.41 3.99 -2.62
N ASP A 65 2.55 4.84 -1.60
CA ASP A 65 3.67 5.79 -1.48
C ASP A 65 3.88 6.58 -2.78
N SER A 66 2.77 7.00 -3.40
CA SER A 66 2.74 7.66 -4.70
C SER A 66 3.42 9.03 -4.64
N MET A 67 4.31 9.28 -5.60
CA MET A 67 4.92 10.60 -5.75
C MET A 67 4.23 11.41 -6.87
N ARG A 68 4.63 12.69 -7.05
CA ARG A 68 3.98 13.63 -7.97
C ARG A 68 3.93 13.19 -9.44
N ALA A 69 4.78 12.26 -9.86
CA ALA A 69 4.80 11.73 -11.22
C ALA A 69 3.85 10.55 -11.46
N THR A 70 3.07 10.14 -10.45
CA THR A 70 2.09 9.07 -10.62
C THR A 70 1.07 9.45 -11.71
N GLY A 71 0.92 8.60 -12.72
CA GLY A 71 0.05 8.85 -13.88
C GLY A 71 0.65 9.79 -14.92
N MET A 72 1.89 10.24 -14.77
CA MET A 72 2.62 11.04 -15.73
C MET A 72 3.46 10.18 -16.67
N PRO A 73 3.86 10.67 -17.87
CA PRO A 73 4.77 9.96 -18.76
C PRO A 73 6.14 9.69 -18.12
N ASP A 74 6.90 8.75 -18.72
CA ASP A 74 8.31 8.57 -18.39
C ASP A 74 9.07 9.90 -18.57
N GLY A 75 9.98 10.19 -17.64
CA GLY A 75 10.71 11.46 -17.66
C GLY A 75 11.39 11.80 -16.34
N GLU A 76 11.93 13.00 -16.27
CA GLU A 76 12.56 13.53 -15.06
C GLU A 76 11.58 14.38 -14.26
N TYR A 77 11.57 14.15 -12.94
CA TYR A 77 10.71 14.82 -11.97
C TYR A 77 11.51 15.19 -10.73
N THR A 78 10.85 15.70 -9.71
CA THR A 78 11.49 16.00 -8.42
C THR A 78 10.70 15.43 -7.27
N LEU A 79 11.40 14.94 -6.24
CA LEU A 79 10.85 14.52 -4.96
C LEU A 79 11.72 15.08 -3.83
N GLY A 80 11.13 15.90 -2.95
CA GLY A 80 11.87 16.53 -1.84
C GLY A 80 13.08 17.37 -2.27
N GLY A 81 13.04 17.96 -3.47
CA GLY A 81 14.15 18.76 -4.03
C GLY A 81 15.21 17.92 -4.75
N GLN A 82 15.11 16.60 -4.76
CA GLN A 82 16.01 15.70 -5.48
C GLN A 82 15.46 15.36 -6.86
N ALA A 83 16.33 15.21 -7.86
CA ALA A 83 15.95 14.78 -9.20
C ALA A 83 15.63 13.28 -9.21
N VAL A 84 14.49 12.92 -9.82
CA VAL A 84 13.99 11.55 -9.94
C VAL A 84 13.76 11.22 -11.40
N GLN A 85 14.25 10.08 -11.86
CA GLN A 85 13.95 9.50 -13.16
C GLN A 85 12.82 8.51 -13.04
N VAL A 86 11.75 8.69 -13.82
CA VAL A 86 10.65 7.70 -13.97
C VAL A 86 10.84 6.94 -15.28
N ARG A 87 10.77 5.60 -15.18
CA ARG A 87 10.76 4.67 -16.32
C ARG A 87 9.81 3.52 -16.03
N GLY A 88 8.71 3.44 -16.78
CA GLY A 88 7.65 2.46 -16.54
C GLY A 88 7.07 2.59 -15.14
N ASN A 89 7.15 1.52 -14.35
CA ASN A 89 6.64 1.49 -12.96
C ASN A 89 7.72 1.82 -11.89
N ARG A 90 8.87 2.39 -12.29
CA ARG A 90 9.98 2.70 -11.38
C ARG A 90 10.25 4.19 -11.32
N ALA A 91 10.38 4.71 -10.11
CA ALA A 91 10.94 6.02 -9.82
C ALA A 91 12.24 5.85 -9.04
N THR A 92 13.33 6.40 -9.55
CA THR A 92 14.65 6.30 -8.92
C THR A 92 15.32 7.66 -8.82
N LEU A 93 16.06 7.90 -7.75
CA LEU A 93 16.92 9.07 -7.65
C LEU A 93 17.92 9.05 -8.81
N VAL A 94 18.13 10.19 -9.46
CA VAL A 94 19.14 10.35 -10.52
C VAL A 94 20.53 10.15 -9.92
N GLU A 95 20.74 10.67 -8.72
CA GLU A 95 21.97 10.44 -7.96
C GLU A 95 21.81 9.21 -7.06
N GLY A 96 22.66 8.21 -7.23
CA GLY A 96 22.69 6.98 -6.43
C GLY A 96 21.70 5.88 -6.82
N GLY A 97 20.70 6.14 -7.68
CA GLY A 97 19.81 5.11 -8.26
C GLY A 97 18.84 4.44 -7.28
N ALA A 98 18.71 4.93 -6.04
CA ALA A 98 17.79 4.39 -5.06
C ALA A 98 16.32 4.63 -5.48
N LEU A 99 15.42 3.72 -5.10
CA LEU A 99 13.97 3.94 -5.28
C LEU A 99 13.53 5.20 -4.51
N ALA A 100 12.63 5.98 -5.08
CA ALA A 100 12.22 7.28 -4.58
C ALA A 100 10.71 7.48 -4.69
N GLY A 101 9.96 6.94 -3.74
CA GLY A 101 8.52 6.83 -3.80
C GLY A 101 8.07 5.91 -4.93
N SER A 102 6.78 5.85 -5.19
CA SER A 102 6.23 5.05 -6.28
C SER A 102 5.52 5.90 -7.35
N VAL A 103 5.25 5.29 -8.49
CA VAL A 103 4.39 5.85 -9.56
C VAL A 103 3.12 5.01 -9.76
N THR A 104 2.79 4.17 -8.79
CA THR A 104 1.59 3.34 -8.74
C THR A 104 0.43 4.02 -7.99
N ASN A 105 -0.70 3.36 -7.91
CA ASN A 105 -1.84 3.74 -7.07
C ASN A 105 -2.27 2.56 -6.17
N LEU A 106 -3.11 2.82 -5.16
CA LEU A 106 -3.50 1.81 -4.18
C LEU A 106 -4.27 0.63 -4.79
N ALA A 107 -5.11 0.87 -5.80
CA ALA A 107 -5.85 -0.21 -6.47
C ALA A 107 -4.91 -1.16 -7.21
N ASP A 108 -3.86 -0.62 -7.84
CA ASP A 108 -2.82 -1.42 -8.49
C ASP A 108 -1.97 -2.18 -7.47
N CYS A 109 -1.61 -1.56 -6.34
CA CYS A 109 -0.93 -2.25 -5.23
C CYS A 109 -1.75 -3.45 -4.73
N MET A 110 -3.04 -3.26 -4.49
CA MET A 110 -3.94 -4.35 -4.07
C MET A 110 -4.01 -5.46 -5.14
N ARG A 111 -4.15 -5.09 -6.42
CA ARG A 111 -4.21 -6.06 -7.52
C ARG A 111 -2.91 -6.87 -7.66
N VAL A 112 -1.75 -6.22 -7.55
CA VAL A 112 -0.43 -6.89 -7.55
C VAL A 112 -0.28 -7.80 -6.35
N ALA A 113 -0.70 -7.37 -5.15
CA ALA A 113 -0.67 -8.21 -3.95
C ALA A 113 -1.45 -9.52 -4.16
N VAL A 114 -2.63 -9.46 -4.77
CA VAL A 114 -3.45 -10.65 -5.03
C VAL A 114 -2.87 -11.51 -6.18
N LYS A 115 -2.61 -10.90 -7.34
CA LYS A 115 -2.31 -11.65 -8.57
C LYS A 115 -0.87 -12.13 -8.66
N GLU A 116 0.06 -11.35 -8.15
CA GLU A 116 1.49 -11.62 -8.31
C GLU A 116 2.14 -12.08 -7.00
N MET A 117 1.65 -11.61 -5.87
CA MET A 117 2.21 -11.95 -4.56
C MET A 117 1.44 -13.05 -3.83
N GLN A 118 0.27 -13.47 -4.38
CA GLN A 118 -0.55 -14.57 -3.85
C GLN A 118 -1.14 -14.28 -2.45
N ILE A 119 -1.41 -13.02 -2.15
CA ILE A 119 -2.15 -12.65 -0.94
C ILE A 119 -3.64 -12.94 -1.18
N PRO A 120 -4.36 -13.57 -0.24
CA PRO A 120 -5.80 -13.77 -0.33
C PRO A 120 -6.54 -12.45 -0.60
N LEU A 121 -7.57 -12.49 -1.45
CA LEU A 121 -8.31 -11.28 -1.85
C LEU A 121 -8.87 -10.54 -0.65
N GLU A 122 -9.48 -11.27 0.29
CA GLU A 122 -10.04 -10.72 1.52
C GLU A 122 -8.99 -10.02 2.38
N SER A 123 -7.80 -10.58 2.52
CA SER A 123 -6.68 -10.00 3.27
C SER A 123 -6.17 -8.73 2.59
N ALA A 124 -6.01 -8.75 1.26
CA ALA A 124 -5.57 -7.59 0.50
C ALA A 124 -6.61 -6.45 0.53
N VAL A 125 -7.90 -6.77 0.43
CA VAL A 125 -8.99 -5.78 0.54
C VAL A 125 -9.04 -5.21 1.96
N ALA A 126 -8.95 -6.03 3.00
CA ALA A 126 -8.91 -5.55 4.38
C ALA A 126 -7.71 -4.61 4.61
N ALA A 127 -6.54 -4.98 4.12
CA ALA A 127 -5.31 -4.18 4.21
C ALA A 127 -5.37 -2.86 3.43
N ALA A 128 -6.20 -2.79 2.37
CA ALA A 128 -6.39 -1.57 1.58
C ALA A 128 -7.58 -0.69 2.04
N THR A 129 -8.44 -1.18 2.96
CA THR A 129 -9.70 -0.49 3.33
C THR A 129 -9.92 -0.42 4.84
N MET A 130 -10.21 -1.55 5.45
CA MET A 130 -10.57 -1.63 6.88
C MET A 130 -9.40 -1.27 7.79
N ASN A 131 -8.24 -1.85 7.55
CA ASN A 131 -7.07 -1.65 8.39
C ASN A 131 -6.58 -0.20 8.39
N PRO A 132 -6.40 0.47 7.22
CA PRO A 132 -6.04 1.90 7.24
C PRO A 132 -7.10 2.75 7.92
N ALA A 133 -8.40 2.46 7.76
CA ALA A 133 -9.45 3.20 8.45
C ALA A 133 -9.38 3.03 9.98
N LYS A 134 -9.04 1.82 10.46
CA LYS A 134 -8.80 1.56 11.89
C LYS A 134 -7.56 2.30 12.40
N SER A 135 -6.46 2.26 11.63
CA SER A 135 -5.18 2.83 12.04
C SER A 135 -5.23 4.35 12.27
N VAL A 136 -6.08 5.04 11.51
CA VAL A 136 -6.26 6.49 11.61
C VAL A 136 -7.54 6.89 12.38
N GLY A 137 -8.23 5.94 13.03
CA GLY A 137 -9.42 6.21 13.83
C GLY A 137 -10.66 6.62 13.04
N LEU A 138 -10.79 6.22 11.78
CA LEU A 138 -11.91 6.56 10.89
C LEU A 138 -12.82 5.38 10.57
N TYR A 139 -12.63 4.23 11.22
CA TYR A 139 -13.37 3.02 10.90
C TYR A 139 -14.88 3.13 11.12
N ASP A 140 -15.33 3.98 12.04
CA ASP A 140 -16.76 4.24 12.25
C ASP A 140 -17.46 4.85 11.02
N LYS A 141 -16.68 5.50 10.12
CA LYS A 141 -17.19 6.18 8.93
C LYS A 141 -16.82 5.49 7.62
N TYR A 142 -15.69 4.80 7.56
CA TYR A 142 -15.10 4.25 6.33
C TYR A 142 -14.59 2.82 6.55
N GLY A 143 -14.13 2.18 5.47
CA GLY A 143 -13.37 0.93 5.50
C GLY A 143 -14.21 -0.34 5.50
N SER A 144 -15.54 -0.24 5.50
CA SER A 144 -16.44 -1.39 5.28
C SER A 144 -17.80 -0.96 4.73
N ILE A 145 -18.49 -1.87 4.08
CA ILE A 145 -19.86 -1.68 3.61
C ILE A 145 -20.79 -2.07 4.78
N THR A 146 -21.15 -1.08 5.59
CA THR A 146 -21.99 -1.25 6.78
C THR A 146 -23.00 -0.10 6.83
N GLU A 147 -24.23 -0.36 7.26
CA GLU A 147 -25.26 0.66 7.42
C GLU A 147 -24.78 1.79 8.32
N GLY A 148 -25.05 3.02 7.92
CA GLY A 148 -24.64 4.25 8.62
C GLY A 148 -23.26 4.77 8.23
N LYS A 149 -22.44 4.00 7.50
CA LYS A 149 -21.16 4.49 6.99
C LYS A 149 -21.28 5.28 5.70
N VAL A 150 -20.25 6.04 5.38
CA VAL A 150 -20.18 6.81 4.13
C VAL A 150 -20.15 5.86 2.94
N GLY A 151 -21.03 6.10 1.97
CA GLY A 151 -21.19 5.28 0.76
C GLY A 151 -20.06 5.49 -0.25
N ASN A 152 -18.84 5.18 0.13
CA ASN A 152 -17.66 5.15 -0.74
C ASN A 152 -17.35 3.70 -1.09
N VAL A 153 -17.59 3.31 -2.35
CA VAL A 153 -17.45 1.93 -2.82
C VAL A 153 -16.74 1.90 -4.15
N VAL A 154 -15.82 0.96 -4.30
CA VAL A 154 -15.18 0.62 -5.56
C VAL A 154 -15.72 -0.73 -6.02
N LEU A 155 -16.24 -0.80 -7.25
CA LEU A 155 -16.64 -2.04 -7.89
C LEU A 155 -15.52 -2.50 -8.81
N LEU A 156 -15.11 -3.74 -8.65
CA LEU A 156 -14.10 -4.39 -9.47
C LEU A 156 -14.74 -5.52 -10.29
N ARG A 157 -14.16 -5.80 -11.45
CA ARG A 157 -14.46 -7.00 -12.23
C ARG A 157 -13.76 -8.21 -11.61
N GLU A 158 -14.04 -9.42 -12.08
CA GLU A 158 -13.37 -10.65 -11.63
C GLU A 158 -11.86 -10.62 -11.84
N ASP A 159 -11.40 -9.90 -12.85
CA ASP A 159 -9.98 -9.68 -13.11
C ASP A 159 -9.35 -8.58 -12.24
N LEU A 160 -10.10 -8.04 -11.28
CA LEU A 160 -9.76 -6.94 -10.39
C LEU A 160 -9.50 -5.60 -11.11
N SER A 161 -9.91 -5.48 -12.38
CA SER A 161 -9.95 -4.18 -13.05
C SER A 161 -11.10 -3.32 -12.51
N LEU A 162 -10.94 -2.01 -12.58
CA LEU A 162 -11.96 -1.08 -12.11
C LEU A 162 -13.22 -1.18 -12.96
N LYS A 163 -14.39 -1.32 -12.34
CA LYS A 163 -15.70 -1.25 -12.98
C LYS A 163 -16.40 0.06 -12.67
N ALA A 164 -16.44 0.47 -11.41
CA ALA A 164 -17.08 1.73 -11.04
C ALA A 164 -16.52 2.28 -9.73
N VAL A 165 -16.65 3.58 -9.55
CA VAL A 165 -16.38 4.28 -8.29
C VAL A 165 -17.65 5.00 -7.85
N ILE A 166 -18.05 4.75 -6.61
CA ILE A 166 -19.14 5.42 -5.91
C ILE A 166 -18.52 6.27 -4.80
N GLN A 167 -18.84 7.55 -4.78
CA GLN A 167 -18.41 8.49 -3.76
C GLN A 167 -19.63 9.16 -3.12
N ASN A 168 -19.73 9.07 -1.80
CA ASN A 168 -20.87 9.61 -1.03
C ASN A 168 -22.23 9.13 -1.60
N GLY A 169 -22.32 7.86 -2.00
CA GLY A 169 -23.52 7.24 -2.55
C GLY A 169 -23.81 7.62 -4.02
N ARG A 170 -22.92 8.35 -4.70
CA ARG A 170 -23.10 8.74 -6.12
C ARG A 170 -22.04 8.09 -7.00
N VAL A 171 -22.44 7.57 -8.14
CA VAL A 171 -21.50 7.05 -9.14
C VAL A 171 -20.71 8.23 -9.73
N VAL A 172 -19.39 8.22 -9.58
CA VAL A 172 -18.48 9.26 -10.10
C VAL A 172 -17.64 8.77 -11.27
N ARG A 173 -17.51 7.44 -11.43
CA ARG A 173 -16.84 6.80 -12.55
C ARG A 173 -17.54 5.49 -12.89
N TRP A 174 -17.71 5.21 -14.16
CA TRP A 174 -18.23 3.96 -14.69
C TRP A 174 -17.43 3.56 -15.93
N GLU A 175 -16.90 2.34 -15.95
CA GLU A 175 -16.20 1.75 -17.09
C GLU A 175 -17.10 0.73 -17.77
N GLU A 176 -17.25 0.80 -19.08
CA GLU A 176 -18.05 -0.12 -19.89
C GLU A 176 -17.50 -1.55 -19.95
#